data_e91fd85db533542031992a07f680a70e
#
_entry.id   e91fd85db533542031992a07f680a70e
#
_cell.length_a   1.000
_cell.length_b   1.000
_cell.length_c   1.000
_cell.angle_alpha   90.00
_cell.angle_beta   90.00
_cell.angle_gamma   90.00
#
_symmetry.space_group_name_H-M   'P 1'
#
loop_
_entity.id
_entity.type
_entity.pdbx_description
1 polymer ?
#
loop_
_entity_poly.entity_id
_entity_poly.type
_entity_poly.pdbx_seq_one_letter_code
_entity_poly.pdbx_strand_id
1 'polypeptide(L)'
;GDTTPGFRVLNLTVSPFNDATTSYYHRSVGGYHGAKMSRYQDVIDRYLSSNDEAVLDMLNTRYLILPGADGRPEAHLRATAQGAAWLVRDVVTASTPQQELAALATADLRRQAVVNPADYARMTGAREGALPAVDTLGGTIRLTEYRPNYLKYEYTSAAPATAVFSEIFYDKGWTAWVDGVETPYFRADYLLRALELPAGDHTVEWRF
;
A
#
# COMPACT_ATOMS: atom_id res chain seq x y z
N GLY A 1 5.16 15.41 -18.25
CA GLY A 1 4.31 14.55 -17.45
C GLY A 1 4.94 14.28 -16.09
N ASP A 2 4.16 13.79 -15.16
CA ASP A 2 4.65 13.39 -13.82
C ASP A 2 5.51 12.12 -13.94
N THR A 3 6.75 12.18 -13.49
CA THR A 3 7.71 11.07 -13.52
C THR A 3 7.86 10.38 -12.15
N THR A 4 7.05 10.78 -11.15
CA THR A 4 7.06 10.14 -9.82
C THR A 4 6.74 8.65 -9.97
N PRO A 5 7.60 7.74 -9.50
CA PRO A 5 7.33 6.32 -9.65
C PRO A 5 6.26 5.83 -8.68
N GLY A 6 5.58 4.75 -9.04
CA GLY A 6 4.76 3.98 -8.11
C GLY A 6 3.37 4.52 -7.78
N PHE A 7 2.90 5.62 -8.37
CA PHE A 7 1.53 6.10 -8.14
C PHE A 7 0.48 5.32 -8.97
N ARG A 8 -0.78 5.41 -8.54
CA ARG A 8 -1.95 4.90 -9.27
C ARG A 8 -2.88 6.02 -9.68
N VAL A 9 -3.76 5.69 -10.61
CA VAL A 9 -4.85 6.57 -11.06
C VAL A 9 -6.21 5.90 -10.82
N LEU A 10 -7.25 6.71 -10.62
CA LEU A 10 -8.64 6.29 -10.67
C LEU A 10 -9.33 7.03 -11.82
N ASN A 11 -9.79 6.31 -12.82
CA ASN A 11 -10.49 6.88 -13.97
C ASN A 11 -11.99 6.75 -13.79
N LEU A 12 -12.67 7.87 -13.64
CA LEU A 12 -14.12 7.97 -13.48
C LEU A 12 -14.86 8.36 -14.79
N THR A 13 -14.12 8.44 -15.93
CA THR A 13 -14.75 8.62 -17.25
C THR A 13 -15.19 7.30 -17.87
N VAL A 14 -14.82 6.19 -17.27
CA VAL A 14 -15.22 4.81 -17.63
C VAL A 14 -15.73 4.09 -16.37
N SER A 15 -16.22 2.87 -16.50
CA SER A 15 -16.55 2.04 -15.32
C SER A 15 -15.26 1.56 -14.66
N PRO A 16 -14.81 2.11 -13.51
CA PRO A 16 -13.46 1.89 -13.01
C PRO A 16 -13.11 0.42 -12.76
N PHE A 17 -14.08 -0.40 -12.37
CA PHE A 17 -13.83 -1.80 -11.95
C PHE A 17 -14.31 -2.83 -12.99
N ASN A 18 -14.90 -2.38 -14.12
CA ASN A 18 -15.39 -3.22 -15.20
C ASN A 18 -14.77 -2.89 -16.58
N ASP A 19 -13.81 -1.97 -16.61
CA ASP A 19 -13.09 -1.56 -17.81
C ASP A 19 -11.57 -1.73 -17.62
N ALA A 20 -10.87 -2.29 -18.59
CA ALA A 20 -9.43 -2.54 -18.53
C ALA A 20 -8.58 -1.45 -19.24
N THR A 21 -9.22 -0.50 -19.93
CA THR A 21 -8.52 0.48 -20.79
C THR A 21 -7.53 1.31 -19.99
N THR A 22 -7.91 1.77 -18.79
CA THR A 22 -7.04 2.57 -17.92
C THR A 22 -5.80 1.79 -17.50
N SER A 23 -5.96 0.50 -17.17
CA SER A 23 -4.86 -0.37 -16.72
C SER A 23 -3.84 -0.67 -17.82
N TYR A 24 -4.21 -0.48 -19.08
CA TYR A 24 -3.30 -0.64 -20.21
C TYR A 24 -2.26 0.49 -20.29
N TYR A 25 -2.64 1.70 -19.89
CA TYR A 25 -1.78 2.90 -20.01
C TYR A 25 -1.19 3.35 -18.67
N HIS A 26 -1.86 3.03 -17.55
CA HIS A 26 -1.51 3.52 -16.22
C HIS A 26 -1.66 2.41 -15.18
N ARG A 27 -0.90 2.51 -14.10
CA ARG A 27 -1.25 1.78 -12.87
C ARG A 27 -2.59 2.31 -12.37
N SER A 28 -3.57 1.44 -12.27
CA SER A 28 -4.93 1.81 -11.87
C SER A 28 -5.32 1.13 -10.56
N VAL A 29 -6.12 1.82 -9.74
CA VAL A 29 -6.84 1.16 -8.62
C VAL A 29 -8.04 0.38 -9.12
N GLY A 30 -8.48 0.63 -10.36
CA GLY A 30 -9.53 -0.10 -11.05
C GLY A 30 -8.99 -1.18 -11.97
N GLY A 31 -9.84 -1.62 -12.89
CA GLY A 31 -9.55 -2.60 -13.92
C GLY A 31 -10.46 -3.84 -13.84
N TYR A 32 -10.75 -4.41 -15.00
CA TYR A 32 -11.44 -5.69 -15.08
C TYR A 32 -10.42 -6.81 -15.05
N HIS A 33 -10.56 -7.74 -14.10
CA HIS A 33 -9.73 -8.93 -14.01
C HIS A 33 -10.53 -10.11 -13.45
N GLY A 34 -10.58 -11.23 -14.18
CA GLY A 34 -11.36 -12.40 -13.79
C GLY A 34 -10.82 -13.17 -12.57
N ALA A 35 -9.56 -12.96 -12.21
CA ALA A 35 -8.89 -13.57 -11.05
C ALA A 35 -8.52 -12.51 -10.00
N LYS A 36 -9.43 -11.60 -9.68
CA LYS A 36 -9.22 -10.55 -8.67
C LYS A 36 -9.09 -11.18 -7.29
N MET A 37 -8.14 -10.70 -6.49
CA MET A 37 -7.96 -11.16 -5.10
C MET A 37 -9.20 -10.77 -4.27
N SER A 38 -9.71 -11.70 -3.45
CA SER A 38 -10.93 -11.48 -2.65
C SER A 38 -10.82 -10.25 -1.75
N ARG A 39 -9.69 -10.09 -1.02
CA ARG A 39 -9.47 -8.90 -0.17
C ARG A 39 -9.48 -7.58 -0.97
N TYR A 40 -9.01 -7.60 -2.22
CA TYR A 40 -9.09 -6.41 -3.06
C TYR A 40 -10.53 -6.12 -3.50
N GLN A 41 -11.32 -7.17 -3.78
CA GLN A 41 -12.75 -7.02 -4.07
C GLN A 41 -13.51 -6.46 -2.86
N ASP A 42 -13.23 -6.94 -1.65
CA ASP A 42 -13.85 -6.41 -0.43
C ASP A 42 -13.57 -4.90 -0.26
N VAL A 43 -12.35 -4.44 -0.58
CA VAL A 43 -11.99 -3.02 -0.54
C VAL A 43 -12.70 -2.22 -1.65
N ILE A 44 -12.86 -2.80 -2.84
CA ILE A 44 -13.66 -2.17 -3.91
C ILE A 44 -15.10 -1.98 -3.43
N ASP A 45 -15.72 -3.03 -2.94
CA ASP A 45 -17.15 -3.02 -2.58
C ASP A 45 -17.44 -2.08 -1.41
N ARG A 46 -16.53 -2.00 -0.44
CA ARG A 46 -16.76 -1.23 0.78
C ARG A 46 -16.29 0.22 0.71
N TYR A 47 -15.22 0.50 -0.04
CA TYR A 47 -14.54 1.80 0.00
C TYR A 47 -14.36 2.45 -1.38
N LEU A 48 -13.80 1.72 -2.34
CA LEU A 48 -13.45 2.32 -3.63
C LEU A 48 -14.66 2.66 -4.49
N SER A 49 -15.76 1.89 -4.36
CA SER A 49 -17.01 2.18 -5.07
C SER A 49 -17.68 3.50 -4.61
N SER A 50 -17.37 3.95 -3.40
CA SER A 50 -17.79 5.26 -2.87
C SER A 50 -16.71 6.33 -2.95
N ASN A 51 -15.56 6.03 -3.56
CA ASN A 51 -14.39 6.91 -3.65
C ASN A 51 -13.87 7.36 -2.28
N ASP A 52 -13.77 6.44 -1.32
CA ASP A 52 -13.24 6.73 0.01
C ASP A 52 -11.83 7.34 -0.08
N GLU A 53 -11.68 8.56 0.43
CA GLU A 53 -10.47 9.36 0.29
C GLU A 53 -9.27 8.75 1.02
N ALA A 54 -9.47 8.19 2.22
CA ALA A 54 -8.39 7.62 3.01
C ALA A 54 -7.83 6.35 2.35
N VAL A 55 -8.72 5.50 1.81
CA VAL A 55 -8.32 4.29 1.09
C VAL A 55 -7.68 4.61 -0.27
N LEU A 56 -8.16 5.63 -0.97
CA LEU A 56 -7.50 6.12 -2.19
C LEU A 56 -6.10 6.66 -1.91
N ASP A 57 -5.92 7.38 -0.80
CA ASP A 57 -4.62 7.90 -0.37
C ASP A 57 -3.65 6.76 -0.02
N MET A 58 -4.12 5.78 0.76
CA MET A 58 -3.37 4.57 1.12
C MET A 58 -2.92 3.77 -0.12
N LEU A 59 -3.76 3.70 -1.14
CA LEU A 59 -3.42 3.07 -2.43
C LEU A 59 -2.57 3.96 -3.34
N ASN A 60 -2.04 5.08 -2.83
CA ASN A 60 -1.25 6.04 -3.58
C ASN A 60 -1.93 6.47 -4.89
N THR A 61 -3.24 6.75 -4.82
CA THR A 61 -4.01 7.24 -5.96
C THR A 61 -3.73 8.72 -6.14
N ARG A 62 -2.79 9.04 -7.02
CA ARG A 62 -2.26 10.40 -7.22
C ARG A 62 -3.10 11.23 -8.18
N TYR A 63 -3.83 10.60 -9.09
CA TYR A 63 -4.68 11.29 -10.05
C TYR A 63 -6.07 10.67 -10.12
N LEU A 64 -7.07 11.54 -10.15
CA LEU A 64 -8.40 11.22 -10.66
C LEU A 64 -8.49 11.68 -12.11
N ILE A 65 -9.06 10.84 -12.97
CA ILE A 65 -9.37 11.21 -14.34
C ILE A 65 -10.88 11.42 -14.41
N LEU A 66 -11.28 12.66 -14.63
CA LEU A 66 -12.69 13.10 -14.64
C LEU A 66 -13.07 13.62 -16.04
N PRO A 67 -14.37 13.64 -16.39
CA PRO A 67 -14.81 14.33 -17.61
C PRO A 67 -14.62 15.84 -17.44
N GLY A 68 -13.88 16.45 -18.34
CA GLY A 68 -13.73 17.90 -18.43
C GLY A 68 -14.97 18.59 -18.99
N ALA A 69 -14.97 19.92 -19.04
CA ALA A 69 -16.09 20.73 -19.53
C ALA A 69 -16.41 20.47 -21.02
N ASP A 70 -15.42 20.07 -21.82
CA ASP A 70 -15.56 19.68 -23.23
C ASP A 70 -15.85 18.19 -23.43
N GLY A 71 -16.07 17.44 -22.32
CA GLY A 71 -16.30 16.00 -22.32
C GLY A 71 -15.03 15.14 -22.50
N ARG A 72 -13.85 15.75 -22.61
CA ARG A 72 -12.57 15.00 -22.66
C ARG A 72 -12.10 14.62 -21.26
N PRO A 73 -11.37 13.50 -21.12
CA PRO A 73 -10.75 13.14 -19.84
C PRO A 73 -9.73 14.19 -19.38
N GLU A 74 -9.87 14.64 -18.14
CA GLU A 74 -8.92 15.55 -17.48
C GLU A 74 -8.33 14.91 -16.23
N ALA A 75 -7.02 15.03 -16.02
CA ALA A 75 -6.31 14.50 -14.87
C ALA A 75 -6.25 15.53 -13.74
N HIS A 76 -6.82 15.22 -12.58
CA HIS A 76 -6.83 16.05 -11.39
C HIS A 76 -5.88 15.45 -10.35
N LEU A 77 -4.86 16.23 -9.94
CA LEU A 77 -3.88 15.83 -8.94
C LEU A 77 -4.53 15.74 -7.55
N ARG A 78 -4.31 14.63 -6.86
CA ARG A 78 -4.59 14.45 -5.43
C ARG A 78 -3.31 14.64 -4.65
N ALA A 79 -3.16 15.80 -4.00
CA ALA A 79 -2.00 16.11 -3.16
C ALA A 79 -1.96 15.26 -1.88
N THR A 80 -3.07 14.63 -1.54
CA THR A 80 -3.23 13.79 -0.36
C THR A 80 -2.71 12.36 -0.55
N ALA A 81 -2.42 11.90 -1.75
CA ALA A 81 -1.88 10.57 -2.00
C ALA A 81 -0.65 10.29 -1.12
N GLN A 82 -0.64 9.13 -0.45
CA GLN A 82 0.26 8.85 0.69
C GLN A 82 1.68 8.49 0.26
N GLY A 83 1.89 8.26 -1.05
CA GLY A 83 3.18 7.84 -1.59
C GLY A 83 3.31 6.32 -1.71
N ALA A 84 4.49 5.89 -2.18
CA ALA A 84 4.75 4.48 -2.43
C ALA A 84 5.04 3.67 -1.16
N ALA A 85 5.47 4.33 -0.08
CA ALA A 85 5.69 3.73 1.24
C ALA A 85 5.70 4.81 2.32
N TRP A 86 5.42 4.42 3.57
CA TRP A 86 5.49 5.30 4.75
C TRP A 86 5.85 4.51 6.01
N LEU A 87 6.32 5.20 7.06
CA LEU A 87 6.65 4.60 8.34
C LEU A 87 5.46 4.67 9.29
N VAL A 88 5.20 3.56 9.96
CA VAL A 88 4.10 3.42 10.92
C VAL A 88 4.47 4.06 12.24
N ARG A 89 3.58 4.88 12.79
CA ARG A 89 3.75 5.55 14.10
C ARG A 89 2.90 4.96 15.22
N ASP A 90 1.92 4.11 14.85
CA ASP A 90 1.05 3.45 15.81
C ASP A 90 0.40 2.22 15.14
N VAL A 91 -0.09 1.29 15.94
CA VAL A 91 -0.70 0.04 15.45
C VAL A 91 -2.12 -0.10 15.97
N VAL A 92 -3.06 -0.30 15.05
CA VAL A 92 -4.43 -0.72 15.34
C VAL A 92 -4.53 -2.22 15.18
N THR A 93 -4.85 -2.94 16.27
CA THR A 93 -4.98 -4.39 16.22
C THR A 93 -6.37 -4.83 15.77
N ALA A 94 -6.43 -5.83 14.90
CA ALA A 94 -7.66 -6.44 14.43
C ALA A 94 -7.45 -7.96 14.30
N SER A 95 -8.29 -8.75 14.98
CA SER A 95 -8.10 -10.21 15.11
C SER A 95 -8.80 -11.02 14.02
N THR A 96 -9.66 -10.39 13.22
CA THR A 96 -10.38 -11.05 12.12
C THR A 96 -10.34 -10.21 10.83
N PRO A 97 -10.46 -10.83 9.65
CA PRO A 97 -10.53 -10.09 8.39
C PRO A 97 -11.61 -9.01 8.34
N GLN A 98 -12.76 -9.26 8.98
CA GLN A 98 -13.85 -8.30 9.06
C GLN A 98 -13.49 -7.08 9.92
N GLN A 99 -12.77 -7.30 11.02
CA GLN A 99 -12.27 -6.21 11.88
C GLN A 99 -11.16 -5.44 11.17
N GLU A 100 -10.21 -6.13 10.50
CA GLU A 100 -9.17 -5.47 9.68
C GLU A 100 -9.82 -4.55 8.63
N LEU A 101 -10.79 -5.07 7.87
CA LEU A 101 -11.48 -4.29 6.85
C LEU A 101 -12.25 -3.11 7.46
N ALA A 102 -12.95 -3.31 8.57
CA ALA A 102 -13.71 -2.26 9.24
C ALA A 102 -12.81 -1.16 9.81
N ALA A 103 -11.63 -1.52 10.31
CA ALA A 103 -10.68 -0.59 10.91
C ALA A 103 -10.11 0.43 9.89
N LEU A 104 -10.11 0.13 8.60
CA LEU A 104 -9.68 1.09 7.57
C LEU A 104 -10.54 2.37 7.56
N ALA A 105 -11.80 2.31 8.02
CA ALA A 105 -12.68 3.48 8.09
C ALA A 105 -12.38 4.40 9.28
N THR A 106 -11.67 3.93 10.30
CA THR A 106 -11.49 4.65 11.57
C THR A 106 -10.04 4.92 11.93
N ALA A 107 -9.10 4.17 11.35
CA ALA A 107 -7.67 4.36 11.55
C ALA A 107 -7.17 5.59 10.77
N ASP A 108 -6.23 6.31 11.35
CA ASP A 108 -5.42 7.27 10.60
C ASP A 108 -4.36 6.52 9.79
N LEU A 109 -4.73 6.07 8.58
CA LEU A 109 -3.88 5.25 7.71
C LEU A 109 -2.56 5.92 7.29
N ARG A 110 -2.38 7.23 7.58
CA ARG A 110 -1.10 7.94 7.36
C ARG A 110 -0.10 7.67 8.47
N ARG A 111 -0.58 7.27 9.64
CA ARG A 111 0.23 7.11 10.84
C ARG A 111 0.09 5.74 11.47
N GLN A 112 -1.06 5.12 11.30
CA GLN A 112 -1.40 3.83 11.90
C GLN A 112 -1.39 2.73 10.85
N ALA A 113 -0.94 1.54 11.24
CA ALA A 113 -1.14 0.32 10.48
C ALA A 113 -2.18 -0.55 11.17
N VAL A 114 -3.14 -1.06 10.41
CA VAL A 114 -4.06 -2.10 10.88
C VAL A 114 -3.37 -3.45 10.75
N VAL A 115 -3.14 -4.14 11.86
CA VAL A 115 -2.38 -5.39 11.92
C VAL A 115 -3.19 -6.48 12.60
N ASN A 116 -3.20 -7.67 12.00
CA ASN A 116 -3.66 -8.88 12.68
C ASN A 116 -2.46 -9.52 13.41
N PRO A 117 -2.45 -9.56 14.77
CA PRO A 117 -1.30 -10.06 15.52
C PRO A 117 -0.96 -11.52 15.24
N ALA A 118 -1.97 -12.37 14.99
CA ALA A 118 -1.74 -13.78 14.67
C ALA A 118 -1.11 -13.97 13.28
N ASP A 119 -1.57 -13.20 12.30
CA ASP A 119 -0.96 -13.19 10.95
C ASP A 119 0.46 -12.62 10.98
N TYR A 120 0.69 -11.53 11.72
CA TYR A 120 2.02 -10.96 11.92
C TYR A 120 2.99 -11.99 12.51
N ALA A 121 2.64 -12.62 13.64
CA ALA A 121 3.47 -13.63 14.28
C ALA A 121 3.75 -14.82 13.33
N ARG A 122 2.73 -15.31 12.62
CA ARG A 122 2.85 -16.42 11.68
C ARG A 122 3.76 -16.08 10.48
N MET A 123 3.71 -14.85 9.96
CA MET A 123 4.45 -14.43 8.77
C MET A 123 5.90 -14.06 9.08
N THR A 124 6.16 -13.49 10.26
CA THR A 124 7.49 -13.01 10.65
C THR A 124 8.26 -13.96 11.57
N GLY A 125 7.59 -14.93 12.17
CA GLY A 125 8.16 -15.76 13.23
C GLY A 125 8.26 -15.05 14.57
N ALA A 126 7.62 -13.90 14.73
CA ALA A 126 7.56 -13.17 16.00
C ALA A 126 6.81 -13.95 17.06
N ARG A 127 7.05 -13.62 18.34
CA ARG A 127 6.31 -14.23 19.45
C ARG A 127 4.82 -13.89 19.33
N GLU A 128 3.97 -14.83 19.70
CA GLU A 128 2.52 -14.62 19.76
C GLU A 128 2.17 -13.41 20.63
N GLY A 129 1.32 -12.53 20.12
CA GLY A 129 0.93 -11.27 20.74
C GLY A 129 1.95 -10.13 20.61
N ALA A 130 3.09 -10.37 19.97
CA ALA A 130 3.99 -9.27 19.60
C ALA A 130 3.33 -8.35 18.56
N LEU A 131 3.74 -7.09 18.58
CA LEU A 131 3.35 -6.09 17.58
C LEU A 131 4.60 -5.55 16.90
N PRO A 132 4.48 -5.11 15.64
CA PRO A 132 5.61 -4.54 14.90
C PRO A 132 6.10 -3.23 15.54
N ALA A 133 7.40 -2.95 15.36
CA ALA A 133 8.01 -1.71 15.83
C ALA A 133 7.38 -0.49 15.12
N VAL A 134 7.32 0.64 15.81
CA VAL A 134 6.78 1.90 15.27
C VAL A 134 7.84 2.99 15.19
N ASP A 135 7.73 3.86 14.19
CA ASP A 135 8.62 5.02 14.03
C ASP A 135 8.28 6.10 15.08
N THR A 136 9.12 6.21 16.10
CA THR A 136 8.99 7.21 17.15
C THR A 136 9.87 8.43 16.92
N LEU A 137 10.83 8.37 16.00
CA LEU A 137 11.92 9.35 15.84
C LEU A 137 11.89 10.10 14.50
N GLY A 138 10.94 9.79 13.61
CA GLY A 138 10.75 10.52 12.36
C GLY A 138 11.69 10.09 11.23
N GLY A 139 11.83 8.79 11.03
CA GLY A 139 12.54 8.21 9.89
C GLY A 139 11.88 8.52 8.55
N THR A 140 12.55 8.14 7.47
CA THR A 140 12.09 8.32 6.09
C THR A 140 12.21 7.04 5.28
N ILE A 141 11.31 6.86 4.30
CA ILE A 141 11.40 5.81 3.30
C ILE A 141 10.98 6.37 1.94
N ARG A 142 11.72 6.06 0.88
CA ARG A 142 11.49 6.62 -0.45
C ARG A 142 11.73 5.57 -1.53
N LEU A 143 10.78 5.39 -2.44
CA LEU A 143 10.94 4.58 -3.65
C LEU A 143 11.97 5.24 -4.59
N THR A 144 13.01 4.51 -4.98
CA THR A 144 14.09 4.98 -5.86
C THR A 144 14.09 4.28 -7.21
N GLU A 145 13.60 3.05 -7.28
CA GLU A 145 13.46 2.33 -8.54
C GLU A 145 12.16 1.55 -8.57
N TYR A 146 11.46 1.61 -9.71
CA TYR A 146 10.24 0.88 -9.98
C TYR A 146 10.34 0.13 -11.30
N ARG A 147 10.22 -1.20 -11.23
CA ARG A 147 10.01 -2.09 -12.39
C ARG A 147 8.89 -3.09 -12.08
N PRO A 148 8.25 -3.72 -13.06
CA PRO A 148 7.14 -4.65 -12.82
C PRO A 148 7.44 -5.75 -11.79
N ASN A 149 8.67 -6.27 -11.77
CA ASN A 149 9.10 -7.38 -10.92
C ASN A 149 10.17 -6.97 -9.89
N TYR A 150 10.42 -5.66 -9.72
CA TYR A 150 11.47 -5.16 -8.84
C TYR A 150 11.15 -3.75 -8.35
N LEU A 151 11.22 -3.58 -7.02
CA LEU A 151 11.08 -2.27 -6.38
C LEU A 151 12.29 -2.05 -5.46
N LYS A 152 12.80 -0.82 -5.42
CA LYS A 152 13.89 -0.45 -4.52
C LYS A 152 13.55 0.82 -3.76
N TYR A 153 13.81 0.78 -2.46
CA TYR A 153 13.60 1.92 -1.56
C TYR A 153 14.87 2.21 -0.79
N GLU A 154 15.06 3.48 -0.47
CA GLU A 154 16.00 3.96 0.53
C GLU A 154 15.24 4.26 1.81
N TYR A 155 15.78 3.84 2.92
CA TYR A 155 15.20 3.97 4.25
C TYR A 155 16.24 4.49 5.23
N THR A 156 15.82 5.39 6.13
CA THR A 156 16.63 5.91 7.22
C THR A 156 15.76 6.07 8.46
N SER A 157 16.20 5.53 9.60
CA SER A 157 15.59 5.80 10.91
C SER A 157 16.61 5.59 12.03
N ALA A 158 16.52 6.38 13.10
CA ALA A 158 17.37 6.25 14.28
C ALA A 158 16.96 5.08 15.20
N ALA A 159 15.80 4.46 14.99
CA ALA A 159 15.29 3.31 15.73
C ALA A 159 14.65 2.29 14.76
N PRO A 160 14.50 1.02 15.16
CA PRO A 160 13.72 0.06 14.38
C PRO A 160 12.31 0.60 14.12
N ALA A 161 11.81 0.41 12.90
CA ALA A 161 10.49 0.90 12.50
C ALA A 161 9.84 -0.06 11.50
N THR A 162 8.53 0.04 11.35
CA THR A 162 7.78 -0.67 10.32
C THR A 162 7.43 0.27 9.19
N ALA A 163 7.70 -0.17 7.97
CA ALA A 163 7.24 0.47 6.75
C ALA A 163 6.03 -0.28 6.20
N VAL A 164 4.99 0.47 5.80
CA VAL A 164 3.91 -0.02 4.93
C VAL A 164 4.19 0.45 3.52
N PHE A 165 3.99 -0.45 2.56
CA PHE A 165 4.20 -0.21 1.13
C PHE A 165 2.85 -0.21 0.43
N SER A 166 2.60 0.81 -0.39
CA SER A 166 1.39 0.87 -1.22
C SER A 166 1.45 -0.17 -2.36
N GLU A 167 1.70 -1.43 -1.99
CA GLU A 167 1.74 -2.59 -2.88
C GLU A 167 0.89 -3.72 -2.30
N ILE A 168 0.10 -4.35 -3.16
CA ILE A 168 -0.83 -5.39 -2.73
C ILE A 168 -0.04 -6.60 -2.22
N PHE A 169 -0.40 -7.07 -1.03
CA PHE A 169 0.18 -8.26 -0.44
C PHE A 169 -0.18 -9.49 -1.28
N TYR A 170 0.83 -10.20 -1.71
CA TYR A 170 0.72 -11.48 -2.37
C TYR A 170 1.86 -12.38 -1.92
N ASP A 171 1.53 -13.45 -1.22
CA ASP A 171 2.48 -14.33 -0.53
C ASP A 171 3.18 -15.35 -1.45
N LYS A 172 2.93 -15.28 -2.76
CA LYS A 172 3.51 -16.21 -3.74
C LYS A 172 4.29 -15.43 -4.79
N GLY A 173 5.61 -15.56 -4.74
CA GLY A 173 6.53 -14.97 -5.71
C GLY A 173 7.28 -13.74 -5.23
N TRP A 174 6.65 -12.83 -4.49
CA TRP A 174 7.36 -11.67 -3.94
C TRP A 174 8.21 -12.04 -2.72
N THR A 175 9.44 -11.53 -2.68
CA THR A 175 10.36 -11.60 -1.54
C THR A 175 10.84 -10.19 -1.18
N ALA A 176 11.07 -9.94 0.11
CA ALA A 176 11.64 -8.71 0.61
C ALA A 176 13.11 -8.92 1.00
N TRP A 177 13.94 -7.93 0.72
CA TRP A 177 15.36 -7.94 1.00
C TRP A 177 15.77 -6.63 1.67
N VAL A 178 16.50 -6.71 2.77
CA VAL A 178 17.12 -5.55 3.42
C VAL A 178 18.64 -5.71 3.33
N ASP A 179 19.32 -4.79 2.66
CA ASP A 179 20.77 -4.83 2.39
C ASP A 179 21.24 -6.15 1.81
N GLY A 180 20.44 -6.75 0.93
CA GLY A 180 20.74 -8.02 0.29
C GLY A 180 20.47 -9.26 1.14
N VAL A 181 19.86 -9.13 2.32
CA VAL A 181 19.42 -10.24 3.18
C VAL A 181 17.91 -10.40 3.04
N GLU A 182 17.46 -11.61 2.67
CA GLU A 182 16.03 -11.91 2.62
C GLU A 182 15.37 -11.76 4.00
N THR A 183 14.31 -11.00 4.07
CA THR A 183 13.67 -10.58 5.31
C THR A 183 12.18 -10.93 5.29
N PRO A 184 11.65 -11.55 6.34
CA PRO A 184 10.22 -11.84 6.47
C PRO A 184 9.40 -10.55 6.40
N TYR A 185 8.28 -10.60 5.69
CA TYR A 185 7.34 -9.49 5.58
C TYR A 185 5.92 -9.97 5.92
N PHE A 186 5.02 -9.04 6.20
CA PHE A 186 3.67 -9.34 6.63
C PHE A 186 2.63 -8.47 5.93
N ARG A 187 1.35 -8.75 6.19
CA ARG A 187 0.23 -7.97 5.69
C ARG A 187 -0.21 -6.96 6.72
N ALA A 188 -0.38 -5.70 6.28
CA ALA A 188 -1.01 -4.62 7.03
C ALA A 188 -2.13 -3.99 6.21
N ASP A 189 -2.96 -3.16 6.86
CA ASP A 189 -4.04 -2.39 6.24
C ASP A 189 -4.92 -3.24 5.33
N TYR A 190 -5.24 -4.44 5.82
CA TYR A 190 -6.07 -5.45 5.17
C TYR A 190 -5.44 -6.10 3.92
N LEU A 191 -4.70 -5.36 3.10
CA LEU A 191 -4.23 -5.83 1.79
C LEU A 191 -2.83 -5.35 1.36
N LEU A 192 -2.15 -4.56 2.17
CA LEU A 192 -0.83 -4.02 1.82
C LEU A 192 0.33 -4.84 2.41
N ARG A 193 1.52 -4.67 1.83
CA ARG A 193 2.76 -5.25 2.36
C ARG A 193 3.32 -4.36 3.46
N ALA A 194 3.88 -4.98 4.50
CA ALA A 194 4.60 -4.29 5.54
C ALA A 194 5.88 -5.07 5.91
N LEU A 195 6.89 -4.34 6.35
CA LEU A 195 8.21 -4.87 6.68
C LEU A 195 8.78 -4.15 7.89
N GLU A 196 9.29 -4.89 8.86
CA GLU A 196 10.10 -4.33 9.94
C GLU A 196 11.52 -4.07 9.45
N LEU A 197 12.04 -2.89 9.78
CA LEU A 197 13.34 -2.41 9.35
C LEU A 197 14.19 -2.07 10.56
N PRO A 198 15.49 -2.41 10.57
CA PRO A 198 16.39 -2.07 11.66
C PRO A 198 16.67 -0.55 11.69
N ALA A 199 17.28 -0.08 12.77
CA ALA A 199 17.80 1.29 12.85
C ALA A 199 19.00 1.47 11.91
N GLY A 200 19.10 2.63 11.27
CA GLY A 200 20.18 2.99 10.35
C GLY A 200 19.70 3.42 8.99
N ASP A 201 20.65 3.47 8.07
CA ASP A 201 20.42 3.72 6.63
C ASP A 201 20.46 2.38 5.91
N HIS A 202 19.36 2.03 5.25
CA HIS A 202 19.20 0.72 4.61
C HIS A 202 18.59 0.82 3.22
N THR A 203 18.89 -0.18 2.41
CA THR A 203 18.22 -0.41 1.12
C THR A 203 17.19 -1.53 1.29
N VAL A 204 15.97 -1.27 0.87
CA VAL A 204 14.89 -2.26 0.84
C VAL A 204 14.59 -2.61 -0.60
N GLU A 205 14.57 -3.89 -0.92
CA GLU A 205 14.25 -4.39 -2.25
C GLU A 205 13.10 -5.38 -2.19
N TRP A 206 12.22 -5.30 -3.18
CA TRP A 206 11.19 -6.29 -3.44
C TRP A 206 11.47 -6.95 -4.79
N ARG A 207 11.49 -8.27 -4.82
CA ARG A 207 11.78 -9.08 -6.02
C ARG A 207 10.68 -10.13 -6.22
N PHE A 208 10.23 -10.28 -7.49
CA PHE A 208 9.22 -11.28 -7.87
C PHE A 208 9.84 -12.42 -8.65
#